data_1eba6bf8e9579c6455da9b3fbaa841ce
#
_entry.id   1eba6bf8e9579c6455da9b3fbaa841ce
#
_cell.length_a   1.000
_cell.length_b   1.000
_cell.length_c   1.000
_cell.angle_alpha   90.00
_cell.angle_beta   90.00
_cell.angle_gamma   90.00
#
_symmetry.space_group_name_H-M   'P 1'
#
loop_
_entity.id
_entity.type
_entity.pdbx_description
1 polymer ?
#
loop_
_entity_poly.entity_id
_entity_poly.type
_entity_poly.pdbx_seq_one_letter_code
_entity_poly.pdbx_strand_id
1 'polypeptide(L)'
;MIRPVFLSLLAIATASFAQEATVPLVRFAGDRSVTPTADGGLRPVVGVHNIQVYRANRTAPTHADGLTDTYLHAPMLAYWQGQYWLEYLSGPRSEHEAPCQTSLTTSVDGLTWSAPRIVFPSFPGPDGHYALAHQRMGFYVAPDGRLLVLGFFGTEPSPNNGTGYGRVVREVFADGSFGPIFFIRPNAHRAAPAEFPLPYPLYTAASDAGFIAACEALLADKLMTAQWWEEEQLDDTHFYRFRGKAGSIVTRPDGSHLSIWKNRVVGVSHDRGESWEQKSFAEDFPNNGSKYWLQHTSDDAYAVVLNPTNRNRYPLALMRSADSTTFTDLFAVHGELPDQRFGGYLKNMGPQYVRGIAEGNGTPPDAAHAFPLVYSVNKEDIWFARVPTPISATVEGPVQDDFSATALDHLPAAWNIYSPVWAPVRVARDPADATNAVLSLRDEDPYDYARAVRVFPATHGVKISFRVRAEQLGGRLEIELLDATGLRPVRIALEEDGRIWACHEAQWMDAGTYTPGQWHAFELEIPANPDADRCAVLIDGTSPLPRPAYFTDPITTVERLSFRTGMYRERGYGGRDRPGADTRAPLAEFLIDDVIITPLAQE
;
A
#
# COMPACT_ATOMS: atom_id res chain seq x y z
N MET A 1 71.27 52.97 25.37
CA MET A 1 71.27 52.28 24.07
C MET A 1 70.05 51.36 24.05
N ILE A 2 68.97 51.78 23.42
CA ILE A 2 67.71 51.04 23.32
C ILE A 2 67.63 50.52 21.88
N ARG A 3 67.55 49.19 21.73
CA ARG A 3 67.38 48.54 20.42
C ARG A 3 65.86 48.38 20.14
N PRO A 4 65.37 48.71 18.95
CA PRO A 4 63.98 48.42 18.57
C PRO A 4 63.79 46.96 18.14
N VAL A 5 62.71 46.37 18.68
CA VAL A 5 62.21 45.02 18.26
C VAL A 5 61.24 45.26 17.10
N PHE A 6 61.57 44.67 15.95
CA PHE A 6 60.66 44.60 14.81
C PHE A 6 59.70 43.42 15.01
N LEU A 7 58.41 43.73 15.13
CA LEU A 7 57.31 42.75 15.07
C LEU A 7 56.91 42.55 13.60
N SER A 8 57.21 41.39 13.04
CA SER A 8 56.70 41.00 11.73
C SER A 8 55.28 40.46 11.88
N LEU A 9 54.29 41.16 11.37
CA LEU A 9 52.93 40.63 11.23
C LEU A 9 52.91 39.63 10.06
N LEU A 10 52.70 38.36 10.36
CA LEU A 10 52.39 37.31 9.38
C LEU A 10 50.89 37.35 9.08
N ALA A 11 50.49 37.86 7.92
CA ALA A 11 49.11 37.82 7.44
C ALA A 11 48.82 36.38 6.95
N ILE A 12 48.05 35.63 7.75
CA ILE A 12 47.50 34.32 7.32
C ILE A 12 46.30 34.61 6.44
N ALA A 13 46.47 34.46 5.13
CA ALA A 13 45.34 34.43 4.19
C ALA A 13 44.56 33.14 4.39
N THR A 14 43.44 33.20 5.07
CA THR A 14 42.45 32.09 5.10
C THR A 14 41.77 32.05 3.73
N ALA A 15 42.22 31.17 2.87
CA ALA A 15 41.47 30.78 1.68
C ALA A 15 40.21 30.05 2.12
N SER A 16 39.06 30.76 2.12
CA SER A 16 37.76 30.13 2.17
C SER A 16 37.58 29.32 0.89
N PHE A 17 37.81 28.04 0.95
CA PHE A 17 37.27 27.13 -0.06
C PHE A 17 35.75 27.19 0.08
N ALA A 18 35.07 27.92 -0.79
CA ALA A 18 33.67 27.74 -1.02
C ALA A 18 33.50 26.28 -1.49
N GLN A 19 33.01 25.43 -0.60
CA GLN A 19 32.59 24.09 -0.94
C GLN A 19 31.45 24.29 -1.95
N GLU A 20 31.67 24.00 -3.23
CA GLU A 20 30.59 23.96 -4.21
C GLU A 20 29.52 23.06 -3.62
N ALA A 21 28.33 23.61 -3.39
CA ALA A 21 27.19 22.88 -2.92
C ALA A 21 26.89 21.83 -4.01
N THR A 22 27.25 20.58 -3.75
CA THR A 22 26.92 19.49 -4.66
C THR A 22 25.41 19.41 -4.75
N VAL A 23 24.87 19.58 -5.96
CA VAL A 23 23.43 19.46 -6.21
C VAL A 23 23.00 18.05 -5.77
N PRO A 24 22.02 17.91 -4.90
CA PRO A 24 21.58 16.60 -4.45
C PRO A 24 21.06 15.78 -5.64
N LEU A 25 21.41 14.49 -5.68
CA LEU A 25 21.00 13.58 -6.75
C LEU A 25 19.47 13.42 -6.80
N VAL A 26 18.82 13.43 -5.65
CA VAL A 26 17.37 13.37 -5.49
C VAL A 26 16.97 14.19 -4.28
N ARG A 27 15.90 14.98 -4.38
CA ARG A 27 15.38 15.80 -3.29
C ARG A 27 13.85 15.81 -3.26
N PHE A 28 13.28 16.11 -2.09
CA PHE A 28 11.87 16.42 -1.93
C PHE A 28 11.70 17.92 -1.66
N ALA A 29 10.83 18.58 -2.44
CA ALA A 29 10.58 20.02 -2.38
C ALA A 29 9.12 20.35 -1.98
N GLY A 30 8.35 19.39 -1.49
CA GLY A 30 6.97 19.56 -1.06
C GLY A 30 6.82 19.75 0.46
N ASP A 31 5.57 19.84 0.92
CA ASP A 31 5.23 19.81 2.34
C ASP A 31 5.27 18.38 2.88
N ARG A 32 5.91 18.19 4.04
CA ARG A 32 6.08 16.89 4.73
C ARG A 32 5.11 16.69 5.89
N SER A 33 4.17 17.60 6.06
CA SER A 33 3.23 17.53 7.19
C SER A 33 2.29 16.35 7.07
N VAL A 34 2.29 15.51 8.10
CA VAL A 34 1.34 14.39 8.26
C VAL A 34 0.69 14.55 9.62
N THR A 35 -0.62 14.52 9.65
CA THR A 35 -1.43 14.68 10.86
C THR A 35 -2.13 13.37 11.23
N PRO A 36 -2.70 13.23 12.43
CA PRO A 36 -3.48 12.04 12.80
C PRO A 36 -4.90 12.01 12.23
N THR A 37 -5.28 12.95 11.38
CA THR A 37 -6.60 13.00 10.75
C THR A 37 -6.74 11.95 9.64
N ALA A 38 -7.93 11.83 9.05
CA ALA A 38 -8.19 10.89 7.96
C ALA A 38 -7.13 11.01 6.83
N ASP A 39 -6.72 9.90 6.27
CA ASP A 39 -5.70 9.79 5.23
C ASP A 39 -4.33 10.40 5.62
N GLY A 40 -4.06 10.52 6.94
CA GLY A 40 -2.83 11.15 7.45
C GLY A 40 -2.78 12.67 7.25
N GLY A 41 -3.91 13.33 7.02
CA GLY A 41 -3.99 14.74 6.68
C GLY A 41 -3.57 15.06 5.25
N LEU A 42 -3.48 14.05 4.40
CA LEU A 42 -3.08 14.20 3.00
C LEU A 42 -4.30 14.12 2.09
N ARG A 43 -4.24 14.82 0.96
CA ARG A 43 -5.14 14.54 -0.15
C ARG A 43 -4.87 13.15 -0.70
N PRO A 44 -5.88 12.31 -0.93
CA PRO A 44 -5.68 11.03 -1.57
C PRO A 44 -5.42 11.19 -3.07
N VAL A 45 -4.69 10.25 -3.67
CA VAL A 45 -4.70 10.10 -5.14
C VAL A 45 -6.11 9.74 -5.57
N VAL A 46 -6.69 10.51 -6.51
CA VAL A 46 -8.06 10.32 -6.99
C VAL A 46 -8.20 8.98 -7.71
N GLY A 47 -9.22 8.20 -7.35
CA GLY A 47 -9.54 6.92 -7.98
C GLY A 47 -8.61 5.77 -7.57
N VAL A 48 -7.85 5.89 -6.49
CA VAL A 48 -7.05 4.78 -5.98
C VAL A 48 -7.96 3.69 -5.40
N HIS A 49 -7.74 2.44 -5.81
CA HIS A 49 -8.44 1.29 -5.28
C HIS A 49 -7.51 0.47 -4.41
N ASN A 50 -7.84 0.31 -3.13
CA ASN A 50 -7.14 -0.55 -2.17
C ASN A 50 -7.98 -1.80 -1.92
N ILE A 51 -7.44 -2.97 -2.29
CA ILE A 51 -8.14 -4.24 -2.27
C ILE A 51 -7.35 -5.20 -1.40
N GLN A 52 -7.98 -5.78 -0.39
CA GLN A 52 -7.34 -6.81 0.41
C GLN A 52 -7.27 -8.12 -0.39
N VAL A 53 -6.05 -8.59 -0.61
CA VAL A 53 -5.77 -9.85 -1.31
C VAL A 53 -5.99 -11.05 -0.41
N TYR A 54 -5.49 -10.97 0.81
CA TYR A 54 -5.58 -12.03 1.80
C TYR A 54 -5.67 -11.44 3.21
N ARG A 55 -6.63 -11.92 3.97
CA ARG A 55 -6.87 -11.60 5.37
C ARG A 55 -6.34 -12.71 6.26
N ALA A 56 -5.40 -12.40 7.14
CA ALA A 56 -4.86 -13.35 8.11
C ALA A 56 -5.97 -13.93 9.00
N ASN A 57 -5.89 -15.22 9.26
CA ASN A 57 -6.80 -15.93 10.17
C ASN A 57 -6.14 -17.19 10.73
N ARG A 58 -6.72 -17.74 11.83
CA ARG A 58 -6.24 -18.96 12.49
C ARG A 58 -7.13 -20.18 12.26
N THR A 59 -8.14 -20.06 11.42
CA THR A 59 -9.11 -21.16 11.16
C THR A 59 -8.67 -22.10 10.04
N ALA A 60 -7.73 -21.65 9.22
CA ALA A 60 -7.19 -22.44 8.10
C ALA A 60 -5.69 -22.74 8.35
N PRO A 61 -5.33 -23.94 8.82
CA PRO A 61 -3.93 -24.33 8.98
C PRO A 61 -3.17 -24.27 7.65
N THR A 62 -1.98 -23.68 7.65
CA THR A 62 -1.12 -23.52 6.48
C THR A 62 0.17 -24.31 6.59
N HIS A 63 0.51 -24.81 7.78
CA HIS A 63 1.68 -25.63 8.06
C HIS A 63 1.30 -27.08 8.38
N ALA A 64 2.22 -28.02 8.13
CA ALA A 64 2.00 -29.45 8.33
C ALA A 64 1.71 -29.86 9.78
N ASP A 65 2.13 -29.05 10.75
CA ASP A 65 1.88 -29.24 12.18
C ASP A 65 0.56 -28.60 12.66
N GLY A 66 -0.26 -28.09 11.74
CA GLY A 66 -1.54 -27.46 12.04
C GLY A 66 -1.45 -26.00 12.46
N LEU A 67 -0.26 -25.37 12.40
CA LEU A 67 -0.13 -23.95 12.66
C LEU A 67 -0.75 -23.12 11.53
N THR A 68 -1.25 -21.96 11.90
CA THR A 68 -1.86 -20.98 10.99
C THR A 68 -1.02 -19.73 10.95
N ASP A 69 -1.08 -19.00 9.82
CA ASP A 69 -0.29 -17.80 9.62
C ASP A 69 -1.08 -16.54 10.01
N THR A 70 -0.58 -15.82 11.01
CA THR A 70 -1.08 -14.48 11.36
C THR A 70 -0.05 -13.38 11.12
N TYR A 71 1.13 -13.73 10.63
CA TYR A 71 2.17 -12.84 10.18
C TYR A 71 2.36 -12.96 8.67
N LEU A 72 1.90 -11.95 7.93
CA LEU A 72 2.01 -11.88 6.48
C LEU A 72 2.73 -10.61 6.07
N HIS A 73 3.77 -10.72 5.23
CA HIS A 73 4.64 -9.57 5.01
C HIS A 73 5.40 -9.60 3.68
N ALA A 74 5.95 -8.43 3.33
CA ALA A 74 6.90 -8.21 2.26
C ALA A 74 6.49 -8.82 0.90
N PRO A 75 5.29 -8.50 0.38
CA PRO A 75 4.82 -9.03 -0.89
C PRO A 75 5.67 -8.55 -2.06
N MET A 76 5.71 -9.36 -3.13
CA MET A 76 6.32 -9.08 -4.42
C MET A 76 5.32 -9.37 -5.53
N LEU A 77 5.44 -8.68 -6.67
CA LEU A 77 4.47 -8.72 -7.76
C LEU A 77 5.16 -8.87 -9.11
N ALA A 78 4.56 -9.69 -9.97
CA ALA A 78 4.84 -9.76 -11.40
C ALA A 78 3.53 -9.83 -12.21
N TYR A 79 3.58 -9.51 -13.50
CA TYR A 79 2.49 -9.77 -14.42
C TYR A 79 3.00 -10.70 -15.53
N TRP A 80 2.41 -11.89 -15.63
CA TRP A 80 2.88 -12.89 -16.56
C TRP A 80 1.72 -13.72 -17.12
N GLN A 81 1.72 -13.96 -18.41
CA GLN A 81 0.69 -14.70 -19.12
C GLN A 81 -0.75 -14.27 -18.79
N GLY A 82 -1.00 -12.96 -18.79
CA GLY A 82 -2.34 -12.41 -18.65
C GLY A 82 -2.85 -12.34 -17.21
N GLN A 83 -2.01 -12.57 -16.20
CA GLN A 83 -2.43 -12.47 -14.80
C GLN A 83 -1.32 -11.92 -13.90
N TYR A 84 -1.74 -11.35 -12.77
CA TYR A 84 -0.86 -10.99 -11.65
C TYR A 84 -0.43 -12.23 -10.89
N TRP A 85 0.84 -12.26 -10.51
CA TRP A 85 1.46 -13.24 -9.64
C TRP A 85 2.00 -12.51 -8.41
N LEU A 86 1.50 -12.87 -7.24
CA LEU A 86 1.85 -12.23 -5.98
C LEU A 86 2.36 -13.29 -5.01
N GLU A 87 3.60 -13.12 -4.55
CA GLU A 87 4.16 -13.92 -3.47
C GLU A 87 4.34 -13.08 -2.20
N TYR A 88 4.31 -13.71 -1.05
CA TYR A 88 4.55 -13.07 0.23
C TYR A 88 5.06 -14.05 1.27
N LEU A 89 5.78 -13.51 2.26
CA LEU A 89 6.18 -14.25 3.45
C LEU A 89 4.97 -14.53 4.32
N SER A 90 4.82 -15.76 4.77
CA SER A 90 3.85 -16.16 5.79
C SER A 90 4.51 -16.88 6.95
N GLY A 91 4.01 -16.64 8.16
CA GLY A 91 4.49 -17.22 9.40
C GLY A 91 3.46 -17.18 10.51
N PRO A 92 3.65 -17.96 11.60
CA PRO A 92 2.61 -18.16 12.61
C PRO A 92 2.19 -16.88 13.32
N ARG A 93 3.15 -16.05 13.75
CA ARG A 93 2.84 -14.93 14.63
C ARG A 93 3.74 -13.72 14.50
N SER A 94 5.06 -13.91 14.49
CA SER A 94 6.05 -12.84 14.60
C SER A 94 7.01 -12.84 13.42
N GLU A 95 7.67 -11.70 13.19
CA GLU A 95 8.75 -11.64 12.20
C GLU A 95 9.90 -12.57 12.64
N HIS A 96 10.42 -13.34 11.69
CA HIS A 96 11.51 -14.29 11.90
C HIS A 96 11.21 -15.44 12.88
N GLU A 97 9.94 -15.68 13.18
CA GLU A 97 9.51 -16.84 13.97
C GLU A 97 9.22 -18.01 13.02
N ALA A 98 9.95 -19.11 13.22
CA ALA A 98 9.71 -20.32 12.46
C ALA A 98 8.45 -21.06 12.97
N PRO A 99 7.73 -21.81 12.10
CA PRO A 99 7.99 -22.00 10.69
C PRO A 99 7.62 -20.77 9.87
N CYS A 100 8.48 -20.38 8.91
CA CYS A 100 8.16 -19.37 7.92
C CYS A 100 8.23 -19.97 6.53
N GLN A 101 7.30 -19.59 5.67
CA GLN A 101 7.18 -20.09 4.31
C GLN A 101 6.80 -18.97 3.34
N THR A 102 6.92 -19.23 2.05
CA THR A 102 6.48 -18.29 1.01
C THR A 102 5.19 -18.81 0.40
N SER A 103 4.17 -17.96 0.43
CA SER A 103 2.87 -18.20 -0.20
C SER A 103 2.75 -17.43 -1.51
N LEU A 104 1.98 -17.96 -2.46
CA LEU A 104 1.75 -17.38 -3.78
C LEU A 104 0.26 -17.42 -4.10
N THR A 105 -0.25 -16.33 -4.67
CA THR A 105 -1.63 -16.20 -5.17
C THR A 105 -1.62 -15.49 -6.53
N THR A 106 -2.69 -15.63 -7.29
CA THR A 106 -2.83 -15.03 -8.63
C THR A 106 -4.16 -14.34 -8.82
N SER A 107 -4.21 -13.39 -9.75
CA SER A 107 -5.42 -12.69 -10.14
C SER A 107 -5.34 -12.25 -11.60
N VAL A 108 -6.45 -12.32 -12.33
CA VAL A 108 -6.54 -11.82 -13.70
C VAL A 108 -6.88 -10.32 -13.77
N ASP A 109 -7.52 -9.80 -12.72
CA ASP A 109 -8.12 -8.47 -12.69
C ASP A 109 -7.64 -7.59 -11.53
N GLY A 110 -6.87 -8.15 -10.57
CA GLY A 110 -6.48 -7.49 -9.33
C GLY A 110 -7.61 -7.35 -8.30
N LEU A 111 -8.83 -7.77 -8.62
CA LEU A 111 -10.01 -7.68 -7.75
C LEU A 111 -10.29 -9.00 -7.02
N THR A 112 -10.15 -10.10 -7.73
CA THR A 112 -10.40 -11.44 -7.21
C THR A 112 -9.11 -12.24 -7.24
N TRP A 113 -8.74 -12.80 -6.10
CA TRP A 113 -7.49 -13.53 -5.93
C TRP A 113 -7.73 -15.01 -5.63
N SER A 114 -6.89 -15.85 -6.20
CA SER A 114 -6.93 -17.30 -5.93
C SER A 114 -6.59 -17.60 -4.47
N ALA A 115 -7.04 -18.76 -3.98
CA ALA A 115 -6.55 -19.24 -2.69
C ALA A 115 -5.02 -19.36 -2.69
N PRO A 116 -4.31 -18.88 -1.66
CA PRO A 116 -2.87 -18.98 -1.60
C PRO A 116 -2.37 -20.42 -1.64
N ARG A 117 -1.25 -20.63 -2.33
CA ARG A 117 -0.52 -21.92 -2.39
C ARG A 117 0.90 -21.70 -1.92
N ILE A 118 1.46 -22.70 -1.23
CA ILE A 118 2.82 -22.62 -0.71
C ILE A 118 3.79 -22.87 -1.86
N VAL A 119 4.64 -21.88 -2.16
CA VAL A 119 5.66 -21.97 -3.20
C VAL A 119 7.01 -22.41 -2.64
N PHE A 120 7.38 -21.95 -1.44
CA PHE A 120 8.54 -22.46 -0.70
C PHE A 120 8.08 -22.88 0.69
N PRO A 121 7.96 -24.19 0.94
CA PRO A 121 7.50 -24.70 2.21
C PRO A 121 8.58 -24.58 3.28
N SER A 122 8.17 -24.35 4.52
CA SER A 122 9.00 -24.62 5.68
C SER A 122 9.16 -26.12 5.90
N PHE A 123 10.23 -26.53 6.56
CA PHE A 123 10.44 -27.94 6.97
C PHE A 123 11.24 -27.99 8.27
N PRO A 124 11.06 -29.02 9.10
CA PRO A 124 11.81 -29.19 10.33
C PRO A 124 13.28 -29.51 10.03
N GLY A 125 14.20 -28.82 10.71
CA GLY A 125 15.60 -29.17 10.72
C GLY A 125 15.90 -30.31 11.70
N PRO A 126 17.14 -30.87 11.67
CA PRO A 126 17.53 -32.02 12.49
C PRO A 126 17.52 -31.72 14.01
N ASP A 127 17.62 -30.46 14.38
CA ASP A 127 17.56 -29.96 15.76
C ASP A 127 16.14 -29.69 16.26
N GLY A 128 15.12 -30.01 15.44
CA GLY A 128 13.71 -29.73 15.73
C GLY A 128 13.27 -28.29 15.46
N HIS A 129 14.16 -27.42 14.98
CA HIS A 129 13.80 -26.09 14.52
C HIS A 129 13.35 -26.11 13.05
N TYR A 130 12.38 -25.27 12.72
CA TYR A 130 11.89 -25.15 11.36
C TYR A 130 12.78 -24.25 10.51
N ALA A 131 12.86 -24.56 9.22
CA ALA A 131 13.49 -23.71 8.24
C ALA A 131 12.70 -22.41 8.04
N LEU A 132 13.42 -21.36 7.72
CA LEU A 132 12.87 -20.10 7.26
C LEU A 132 12.98 -20.01 5.74
N ALA A 133 11.84 -20.03 5.05
CA ALA A 133 11.77 -19.88 3.60
C ALA A 133 11.14 -18.51 3.27
N HIS A 134 11.86 -17.45 3.58
CA HIS A 134 11.45 -16.08 3.29
C HIS A 134 11.50 -15.78 1.80
N GLN A 135 10.41 -15.23 1.25
CA GLN A 135 10.55 -14.46 0.01
C GLN A 135 11.18 -13.11 0.39
N ARG A 136 11.69 -12.39 -0.39
CA ARG A 136 12.13 -10.98 -0.41
C ARG A 136 12.89 -10.69 -1.68
N MET A 137 12.81 -11.61 -2.60
CA MET A 137 13.51 -11.54 -3.86
C MET A 137 12.58 -11.35 -5.04
N GLY A 138 11.39 -11.96 -5.01
CA GLY A 138 10.34 -11.75 -5.98
C GLY A 138 10.41 -12.68 -7.19
N PHE A 139 10.12 -12.13 -8.34
CA PHE A 139 9.97 -12.86 -9.59
C PHE A 139 11.02 -12.43 -10.61
N TYR A 140 11.23 -13.30 -11.60
CA TYR A 140 11.99 -13.00 -12.79
C TYR A 140 11.30 -13.62 -14.01
N VAL A 141 10.88 -12.78 -14.94
CA VAL A 141 10.46 -13.21 -16.27
C VAL A 141 11.73 -13.33 -17.12
N ALA A 142 12.16 -14.56 -17.37
CA ALA A 142 13.38 -14.83 -18.11
C ALA A 142 13.22 -14.49 -19.61
N PRO A 143 14.34 -14.27 -20.35
CA PRO A 143 14.29 -13.94 -21.77
C PRO A 143 13.59 -14.95 -22.65
N ASP A 144 13.51 -16.22 -22.25
CA ASP A 144 12.78 -17.29 -22.94
C ASP A 144 11.29 -17.36 -22.56
N GLY A 145 10.81 -16.41 -21.73
CA GLY A 145 9.42 -16.30 -21.30
C GLY A 145 9.04 -17.14 -20.08
N ARG A 146 9.95 -17.84 -19.43
CA ARG A 146 9.71 -18.55 -18.18
C ARG A 146 9.51 -17.60 -17.01
N LEU A 147 8.69 -17.97 -16.05
CA LEU A 147 8.57 -17.28 -14.78
C LEU A 147 9.36 -18.03 -13.69
N LEU A 148 10.36 -17.38 -13.14
CA LEU A 148 11.07 -17.84 -11.95
C LEU A 148 10.53 -17.12 -10.72
N VAL A 149 10.36 -17.85 -9.62
CA VAL A 149 10.07 -17.32 -8.30
C VAL A 149 11.25 -17.61 -7.37
N LEU A 150 11.57 -16.67 -6.50
CA LEU A 150 12.78 -16.70 -5.69
C LEU A 150 12.44 -16.53 -4.21
N GLY A 151 13.24 -17.15 -3.36
CA GLY A 151 13.11 -17.05 -1.92
C GLY A 151 14.45 -17.10 -1.20
N PHE A 152 14.46 -16.59 0.01
CA PHE A 152 15.56 -16.77 0.95
C PHE A 152 15.41 -18.11 1.67
N PHE A 153 16.52 -18.76 1.97
CA PHE A 153 16.55 -20.02 2.71
C PHE A 153 17.52 -19.96 3.89
N GLY A 154 17.03 -20.31 5.06
CA GLY A 154 17.83 -20.36 6.27
C GLY A 154 17.10 -21.06 7.43
N THR A 155 17.78 -21.30 8.53
CA THR A 155 17.22 -21.85 9.77
C THR A 155 17.31 -20.87 10.95
N GLU A 156 18.03 -19.79 10.75
CA GLU A 156 18.22 -18.79 11.81
C GLU A 156 17.08 -17.81 11.91
N PRO A 157 16.73 -17.36 13.11
CA PRO A 157 15.63 -16.43 13.32
C PRO A 157 15.87 -15.00 12.79
N SER A 158 17.11 -14.68 12.38
CA SER A 158 17.45 -13.34 11.86
C SER A 158 18.17 -13.42 10.52
N PRO A 159 17.45 -13.46 9.40
CA PRO A 159 18.04 -13.52 8.07
C PRO A 159 18.80 -12.24 7.67
N ASN A 160 18.55 -11.13 8.37
CA ASN A 160 19.08 -9.81 8.02
C ASN A 160 20.54 -9.58 8.39
N ASN A 161 21.19 -10.50 9.07
CA ASN A 161 22.59 -10.43 9.45
C ASN A 161 23.48 -11.36 8.61
N GLY A 162 23.00 -11.82 7.46
CA GLY A 162 23.71 -12.70 6.56
C GLY A 162 23.81 -14.15 7.02
N THR A 163 22.95 -14.58 7.93
CA THR A 163 22.99 -15.92 8.50
C THR A 163 22.20 -16.97 7.71
N GLY A 164 21.54 -16.59 6.59
CA GLY A 164 20.89 -17.55 5.72
C GLY A 164 21.86 -18.44 4.95
N TYR A 165 21.40 -19.62 4.52
CA TYR A 165 22.21 -20.56 3.73
C TYR A 165 22.25 -20.22 2.24
N GLY A 166 21.36 -19.36 1.76
CA GLY A 166 21.37 -18.90 0.38
C GLY A 166 20.00 -18.52 -0.16
N ARG A 167 19.94 -18.50 -1.48
CA ARG A 167 18.75 -18.14 -2.24
C ARG A 167 18.27 -19.34 -3.02
N VAL A 168 16.96 -19.58 -2.96
CA VAL A 168 16.30 -20.67 -3.68
C VAL A 168 15.47 -20.11 -4.83
N VAL A 169 15.31 -20.94 -5.85
CA VAL A 169 14.57 -20.64 -7.07
C VAL A 169 13.79 -21.85 -7.52
N ARG A 170 12.65 -21.65 -8.14
CA ARG A 170 11.92 -22.64 -8.91
C ARG A 170 11.16 -21.98 -10.05
N GLU A 171 10.82 -22.75 -11.05
CA GLU A 171 9.94 -22.32 -12.13
C GLU A 171 8.47 -22.39 -11.71
N VAL A 172 7.69 -21.43 -12.15
CA VAL A 172 6.24 -21.43 -12.09
C VAL A 172 5.72 -21.65 -13.51
N PHE A 173 4.87 -22.66 -13.71
CA PHE A 173 4.27 -22.94 -15.01
C PHE A 173 2.94 -22.20 -15.21
N ALA A 174 2.53 -22.07 -16.48
CA ALA A 174 1.31 -21.35 -16.85
C ALA A 174 0.03 -21.92 -16.21
N ASP A 175 -0.01 -23.22 -15.95
CA ASP A 175 -1.11 -23.88 -15.23
C ASP A 175 -1.04 -23.66 -13.71
N GLY A 176 -0.04 -22.90 -13.27
CA GLY A 176 0.21 -22.61 -11.87
C GLY A 176 0.92 -23.72 -11.11
N SER A 177 1.29 -24.82 -11.74
CA SER A 177 2.14 -25.84 -11.10
C SER A 177 3.57 -25.33 -10.91
N PHE A 178 4.35 -26.03 -10.09
CA PHE A 178 5.70 -25.62 -9.72
C PHE A 178 6.73 -26.68 -10.11
N GLY A 179 7.85 -26.23 -10.67
CA GLY A 179 9.04 -27.04 -10.86
C GLY A 179 9.73 -27.41 -9.54
N PRO A 180 10.79 -28.23 -9.57
CA PRO A 180 11.62 -28.52 -8.40
C PRO A 180 12.27 -27.26 -7.82
N ILE A 181 12.62 -27.30 -6.53
CA ILE A 181 13.35 -26.21 -5.86
C ILE A 181 14.85 -26.47 -6.00
N PHE A 182 15.58 -25.39 -6.31
CA PHE A 182 17.05 -25.40 -6.40
C PHE A 182 17.64 -24.22 -5.62
N PHE A 183 18.88 -24.35 -5.15
CA PHE A 183 19.65 -23.17 -4.81
C PHE A 183 20.11 -22.48 -6.08
N ILE A 184 19.82 -21.19 -6.22
CA ILE A 184 20.39 -20.36 -7.27
C ILE A 184 21.75 -19.82 -6.83
N ARG A 185 21.89 -19.53 -5.52
CA ARG A 185 23.13 -19.06 -4.93
C ARG A 185 23.22 -19.50 -3.47
N PRO A 186 24.21 -20.32 -3.10
CA PRO A 186 24.54 -20.58 -1.70
C PRO A 186 25.23 -19.35 -1.09
N ASN A 187 25.10 -19.17 0.21
CA ASN A 187 25.81 -18.13 0.94
C ASN A 187 27.30 -18.52 1.08
N ALA A 188 28.18 -17.73 0.47
CA ALA A 188 29.62 -18.00 0.47
C ALA A 188 30.27 -17.89 1.87
N HIS A 189 29.61 -17.19 2.81
CA HIS A 189 30.15 -16.93 4.16
C HIS A 189 29.62 -17.88 5.21
N ARG A 190 28.63 -18.70 4.87
CA ARG A 190 28.00 -19.64 5.80
C ARG A 190 27.74 -20.97 5.12
N ALA A 191 28.55 -21.96 5.44
CA ALA A 191 28.23 -23.33 5.11
C ALA A 191 27.09 -23.83 6.02
N ALA A 192 26.18 -24.64 5.45
CA ALA A 192 25.25 -25.39 6.28
C ALA A 192 26.03 -26.29 7.26
N PRO A 193 25.56 -26.46 8.51
CA PRO A 193 26.13 -27.46 9.40
C PRO A 193 26.16 -28.85 8.76
N ALA A 194 27.16 -29.64 9.06
CA ALA A 194 27.26 -31.00 8.50
C ALA A 194 26.03 -31.87 8.85
N GLU A 195 25.43 -31.58 10.00
CA GLU A 195 24.23 -32.22 10.51
C GLU A 195 22.95 -31.78 9.80
N PHE A 196 23.02 -30.70 9.02
CA PHE A 196 21.92 -30.14 8.26
C PHE A 196 22.30 -30.01 6.78
N PRO A 197 22.31 -31.13 6.03
CA PRO A 197 22.56 -31.06 4.60
C PRO A 197 21.51 -30.19 3.93
N LEU A 198 21.92 -29.30 3.02
CA LEU A 198 20.99 -28.48 2.25
C LEU A 198 20.02 -29.38 1.50
N PRO A 199 18.69 -29.17 1.61
CA PRO A 199 17.69 -30.11 1.09
C PRO A 199 17.56 -30.05 -0.42
N TYR A 200 18.14 -29.02 -1.07
CA TYR A 200 18.01 -28.77 -2.50
C TYR A 200 19.38 -28.76 -3.19
N PRO A 201 19.47 -29.28 -4.44
CA PRO A 201 20.68 -29.15 -5.23
C PRO A 201 20.86 -27.70 -5.78
N LEU A 202 22.01 -27.41 -6.35
CA LEU A 202 22.21 -26.21 -7.14
C LEU A 202 21.41 -26.27 -8.44
N TYR A 203 21.00 -25.13 -8.99
CA TYR A 203 20.27 -25.01 -10.25
C TYR A 203 21.00 -25.66 -11.43
N THR A 204 22.35 -25.68 -11.40
CA THR A 204 23.17 -26.35 -12.41
C THR A 204 23.00 -27.87 -12.47
N ALA A 205 22.39 -28.46 -11.47
CA ALA A 205 22.05 -29.90 -11.45
C ALA A 205 20.66 -30.20 -12.03
N ALA A 206 19.91 -29.17 -12.46
CA ALA A 206 18.64 -29.38 -13.13
C ALA A 206 18.83 -30.13 -14.46
N SER A 207 17.84 -30.95 -14.83
CA SER A 207 17.84 -31.64 -16.13
C SER A 207 17.37 -30.76 -17.29
N ASP A 208 16.70 -29.64 -17.01
CA ASP A 208 16.20 -28.71 -18.00
C ASP A 208 17.25 -27.61 -18.27
N ALA A 209 17.85 -27.67 -19.45
CA ALA A 209 18.86 -26.69 -19.88
C ALA A 209 18.27 -25.27 -20.03
N GLY A 210 16.99 -25.13 -20.39
CA GLY A 210 16.30 -23.84 -20.45
C GLY A 210 16.17 -23.21 -19.07
N PHE A 211 15.80 -23.98 -18.05
CA PHE A 211 15.77 -23.51 -16.66
C PHE A 211 17.17 -23.06 -16.17
N ILE A 212 18.21 -23.82 -16.49
CA ILE A 212 19.59 -23.43 -16.17
C ILE A 212 19.93 -22.09 -16.84
N ALA A 213 19.64 -21.95 -18.13
CA ALA A 213 19.90 -20.70 -18.87
C ALA A 213 19.11 -19.50 -18.29
N ALA A 214 17.87 -19.71 -17.85
CA ALA A 214 17.07 -18.68 -17.17
C ALA A 214 17.70 -18.25 -15.84
N CYS A 215 18.22 -19.18 -15.05
CA CYS A 215 18.95 -18.88 -13.82
C CYS A 215 20.26 -18.11 -14.10
N GLU A 216 21.00 -18.48 -15.13
CA GLU A 216 22.22 -17.77 -15.56
C GLU A 216 21.89 -16.34 -16.02
N ALA A 217 20.80 -16.15 -16.78
CA ALA A 217 20.35 -14.84 -17.21
C ALA A 217 20.01 -13.95 -16.02
N LEU A 218 19.30 -14.48 -15.00
CA LEU A 218 19.02 -13.75 -13.77
C LEU A 218 20.31 -13.36 -13.02
N LEU A 219 21.26 -14.27 -12.86
CA LEU A 219 22.52 -13.99 -12.17
C LEU A 219 23.37 -12.94 -12.90
N ALA A 220 23.23 -12.86 -14.22
CA ALA A 220 23.87 -11.83 -15.03
C ALA A 220 23.17 -10.47 -14.97
N ASP A 221 21.86 -10.44 -14.64
CA ASP A 221 21.09 -9.20 -14.54
C ASP A 221 21.30 -8.52 -13.17
N LYS A 222 22.26 -7.58 -13.15
CA LYS A 222 22.60 -6.86 -11.92
C LYS A 222 21.50 -5.92 -11.43
N LEU A 223 20.67 -5.36 -12.33
CA LEU A 223 19.56 -4.51 -11.94
C LEU A 223 18.48 -5.32 -11.22
N MET A 224 18.23 -6.52 -11.70
CA MET A 224 17.24 -7.40 -11.08
C MET A 224 17.74 -7.95 -9.75
N THR A 225 18.98 -8.46 -9.70
CA THR A 225 19.57 -8.99 -8.46
C THR A 225 19.77 -7.92 -7.39
N ALA A 226 20.02 -6.65 -7.74
CA ALA A 226 20.12 -5.53 -6.80
C ALA A 226 18.83 -5.28 -6.02
N GLN A 227 17.68 -5.62 -6.59
CA GLN A 227 16.39 -5.44 -5.94
C GLN A 227 16.07 -6.57 -4.97
N TRP A 228 16.63 -7.74 -5.16
CA TRP A 228 16.23 -8.98 -4.48
C TRP A 228 17.26 -9.51 -3.49
N TRP A 229 18.55 -9.18 -3.66
CA TRP A 229 19.65 -9.66 -2.80
C TRP A 229 19.89 -8.78 -1.56
N GLU A 230 18.85 -8.15 -1.05
CA GLU A 230 18.95 -7.17 0.03
C GLU A 230 19.42 -7.74 1.38
N GLU A 231 19.36 -9.04 1.56
CA GLU A 231 19.68 -9.71 2.83
C GLU A 231 21.15 -10.16 2.92
N GLU A 232 21.91 -10.08 1.84
CA GLU A 232 23.28 -10.61 1.74
C GLU A 232 24.36 -9.53 1.74
N GLN A 233 24.23 -8.49 2.48
CA GLN A 233 25.16 -7.36 2.43
C GLN A 233 26.25 -7.44 3.49
N LEU A 234 27.06 -8.46 3.49
CA LEU A 234 28.03 -8.64 4.55
C LEU A 234 29.46 -8.22 4.19
N ASP A 235 29.88 -8.31 2.95
CA ASP A 235 31.25 -8.00 2.55
C ASP A 235 31.47 -7.78 1.04
N ASP A 236 32.74 -7.75 0.65
CA ASP A 236 33.21 -7.45 -0.71
C ASP A 236 32.88 -8.52 -1.76
N THR A 237 32.43 -9.69 -1.36
CA THR A 237 32.07 -10.79 -2.28
C THR A 237 30.61 -10.76 -2.69
N HIS A 238 29.83 -9.84 -2.12
CA HIS A 238 28.44 -9.63 -2.48
C HIS A 238 28.31 -8.93 -3.84
N PHE A 239 27.18 -9.14 -4.52
CA PHE A 239 26.91 -8.54 -5.82
C PHE A 239 27.06 -7.02 -5.81
N TYR A 240 26.79 -6.38 -4.67
CA TYR A 240 26.89 -4.95 -4.51
C TYR A 240 27.65 -4.58 -3.24
N ARG A 241 28.75 -3.88 -3.40
CA ARG A 241 29.48 -3.21 -2.31
C ARG A 241 28.70 -2.03 -1.73
N PHE A 242 27.38 -2.16 -1.60
CA PHE A 242 26.51 -1.05 -1.29
C PHE A 242 25.77 -1.28 0.03
N ARG A 243 25.77 -0.28 0.91
CA ARG A 243 25.07 -0.36 2.21
C ARG A 243 23.54 -0.16 2.12
N GLY A 244 22.97 -0.09 0.91
CA GLY A 244 21.54 0.04 0.70
C GLY A 244 20.83 -1.32 0.79
N LYS A 245 19.63 -1.35 1.36
CA LYS A 245 18.73 -2.52 1.38
C LYS A 245 17.44 -2.20 0.65
N ALA A 246 16.82 -3.22 0.04
CA ALA A 246 15.53 -3.08 -0.59
C ALA A 246 15.51 -1.99 -1.68
N GLY A 247 16.38 -2.12 -2.67
CA GLY A 247 16.45 -1.20 -3.81
C GLY A 247 15.15 -1.21 -4.61
N SER A 248 14.83 -0.06 -5.19
CA SER A 248 13.83 0.12 -6.23
C SER A 248 14.47 0.91 -7.34
N ILE A 249 14.46 0.39 -8.56
CA ILE A 249 15.28 0.88 -9.68
C ILE A 249 14.36 1.24 -10.84
N VAL A 250 14.65 2.38 -11.48
CA VAL A 250 14.03 2.77 -12.76
C VAL A 250 15.10 3.15 -13.77
N THR A 251 14.82 2.87 -15.02
CA THR A 251 15.62 3.32 -16.17
C THR A 251 15.17 4.72 -16.58
N ARG A 252 16.12 5.63 -16.76
CA ARG A 252 15.91 7.01 -17.23
C ARG A 252 16.00 7.09 -18.76
N PRO A 253 15.47 8.16 -19.40
CA PRO A 253 15.55 8.34 -20.84
C PRO A 253 16.98 8.40 -21.41
N ASP A 254 17.95 8.82 -20.60
CA ASP A 254 19.38 8.86 -20.97
C ASP A 254 20.06 7.49 -20.87
N GLY A 255 19.32 6.44 -20.50
CA GLY A 255 19.83 5.08 -20.30
C GLY A 255 20.50 4.84 -18.95
N SER A 256 20.60 5.85 -18.08
CA SER A 256 21.06 5.66 -16.71
C SER A 256 19.99 5.00 -15.84
N HIS A 257 20.40 4.40 -14.74
CA HIS A 257 19.50 3.73 -13.79
C HIS A 257 19.57 4.42 -12.44
N LEU A 258 18.42 4.96 -11.97
CA LEU A 258 18.29 5.52 -10.63
C LEU A 258 17.78 4.45 -9.68
N SER A 259 18.42 4.31 -8.52
CA SER A 259 17.93 3.47 -7.44
C SER A 259 17.73 4.25 -6.14
N ILE A 260 16.64 3.95 -5.44
CA ILE A 260 16.37 4.42 -4.07
C ILE A 260 16.30 3.19 -3.15
N TRP A 261 17.13 3.19 -2.10
CA TRP A 261 17.16 2.15 -1.07
C TRP A 261 16.55 2.64 0.24
N LYS A 262 16.32 1.73 1.17
CA LYS A 262 15.93 2.10 2.55
C LYS A 262 16.85 3.18 3.11
N ASN A 263 16.32 3.96 4.07
CA ASN A 263 17.04 5.06 4.73
C ASN A 263 17.46 6.19 3.77
N ARG A 264 16.73 6.41 2.69
CA ARG A 264 16.94 7.48 1.71
C ARG A 264 18.26 7.37 0.93
N VAL A 265 18.90 6.22 0.92
CA VAL A 265 20.12 6.04 0.13
C VAL A 265 19.75 6.05 -1.34
N VAL A 266 20.49 6.82 -2.16
CA VAL A 266 20.29 6.93 -3.60
C VAL A 266 21.59 6.73 -4.35
N GLY A 267 21.51 6.23 -5.57
CA GLY A 267 22.64 6.07 -6.47
C GLY A 267 22.19 5.99 -7.92
N VAL A 268 23.12 6.29 -8.83
CA VAL A 268 22.93 6.16 -10.27
C VAL A 268 23.95 5.19 -10.83
N SER A 269 23.52 4.36 -11.75
CA SER A 269 24.37 3.46 -12.52
C SER A 269 24.28 3.82 -14.01
N HIS A 270 25.42 3.82 -14.69
CA HIS A 270 25.54 4.00 -16.13
C HIS A 270 26.00 2.72 -16.86
N ASP A 271 26.17 1.63 -16.12
CA ASP A 271 26.70 0.35 -16.59
C ASP A 271 25.79 -0.83 -16.23
N ARG A 272 24.46 -0.60 -16.20
CA ARG A 272 23.44 -1.61 -15.90
C ARG A 272 23.61 -2.26 -14.53
N GLY A 273 24.01 -1.47 -13.52
CA GLY A 273 24.10 -1.91 -12.14
C GLY A 273 25.41 -2.59 -11.76
N GLU A 274 26.41 -2.67 -12.65
CA GLU A 274 27.74 -3.19 -12.32
C GLU A 274 28.46 -2.27 -11.32
N SER A 275 28.28 -0.96 -11.47
CA SER A 275 28.70 0.03 -10.49
C SER A 275 27.64 1.09 -10.23
N TRP A 276 27.73 1.72 -9.06
CA TRP A 276 26.80 2.76 -8.62
C TRP A 276 27.59 4.00 -8.20
N GLU A 277 27.43 5.07 -8.97
CA GLU A 277 28.00 6.36 -8.66
C GLU A 277 27.17 7.08 -7.58
N GLN A 278 27.84 7.97 -6.84
CA GLN A 278 27.23 8.86 -5.84
C GLN A 278 26.24 8.18 -4.88
N LYS A 279 26.78 7.54 -3.89
CA LYS A 279 26.07 7.06 -2.71
C LYS A 279 25.72 8.23 -1.79
N SER A 280 24.68 8.97 -2.13
CA SER A 280 24.18 10.09 -1.32
C SER A 280 22.87 9.71 -0.64
N PHE A 281 22.34 10.62 0.18
CA PHE A 281 21.00 10.50 0.70
C PHE A 281 20.07 11.41 -0.10
N ALA A 282 18.84 10.94 -0.38
CA ALA A 282 17.80 11.82 -0.90
C ALA A 282 17.56 12.95 0.09
N GLU A 283 17.72 14.19 -0.38
CA GLU A 283 17.57 15.37 0.46
C GLU A 283 16.09 15.57 0.80
N ASP A 284 15.82 15.84 2.07
CA ASP A 284 14.49 16.12 2.61
C ASP A 284 13.41 15.04 2.39
N PHE A 285 13.76 13.85 1.90
CA PHE A 285 12.77 12.77 1.82
C PHE A 285 12.26 12.40 3.20
N PRO A 286 10.93 12.26 3.36
CA PRO A 286 10.37 11.63 4.55
C PRO A 286 10.96 10.23 4.73
N ASN A 287 11.28 9.85 5.96
CA ASN A 287 11.94 8.57 6.23
C ASN A 287 11.55 7.99 7.59
N ASN A 288 11.10 6.75 7.58
CA ASN A 288 10.85 5.96 8.79
C ASN A 288 11.60 4.62 8.81
N GLY A 289 12.59 4.44 7.93
CA GLY A 289 13.28 3.18 7.74
C GLY A 289 12.46 2.10 7.02
N SER A 290 11.32 2.46 6.42
CA SER A 290 10.55 1.58 5.55
C SER A 290 11.18 1.47 4.15
N LYS A 291 10.59 0.64 3.29
CA LYS A 291 10.97 0.54 1.89
C LYS A 291 10.40 1.71 1.10
N TYR A 292 11.08 2.07 0.03
CA TYR A 292 10.59 2.92 -1.04
C TYR A 292 10.26 2.07 -2.26
N TRP A 293 9.28 2.50 -3.03
CA TRP A 293 9.05 1.99 -4.36
C TRP A 293 9.10 3.15 -5.35
N LEU A 294 10.09 3.13 -6.24
CA LEU A 294 10.27 4.10 -7.32
C LEU A 294 9.77 3.47 -8.61
N GLN A 295 8.98 4.19 -9.38
CA GLN A 295 8.40 3.73 -10.62
C GLN A 295 8.31 4.87 -11.64
N HIS A 296 8.58 4.56 -12.92
CA HIS A 296 8.19 5.38 -14.06
C HIS A 296 6.70 5.20 -14.33
N THR A 297 5.97 6.28 -14.60
CA THR A 297 4.53 6.27 -14.84
C THR A 297 4.22 6.50 -16.31
N SER A 298 3.03 6.11 -16.78
CA SER A 298 2.63 6.16 -18.19
C SER A 298 2.47 7.57 -18.77
N ASP A 299 2.50 8.60 -17.94
CA ASP A 299 2.49 10.02 -18.28
C ASP A 299 3.91 10.64 -18.29
N ASP A 300 4.94 9.81 -18.50
CA ASP A 300 6.36 10.19 -18.54
C ASP A 300 6.85 10.89 -17.25
N ALA A 301 6.24 10.58 -16.13
CA ALA A 301 6.64 11.06 -14.81
C ALA A 301 7.19 9.92 -13.95
N TYR A 302 7.58 10.23 -12.72
CA TYR A 302 8.08 9.28 -11.73
C TYR A 302 7.29 9.40 -10.44
N ALA A 303 7.01 8.26 -9.85
CA ALA A 303 6.39 8.15 -8.55
C ALA A 303 7.30 7.46 -7.54
N VAL A 304 7.38 7.99 -6.31
CA VAL A 304 7.97 7.30 -5.16
C VAL A 304 6.91 7.05 -4.13
N VAL A 305 6.66 5.78 -3.81
CA VAL A 305 5.70 5.37 -2.79
C VAL A 305 6.46 5.00 -1.51
N LEU A 306 5.99 5.49 -0.36
CA LEU A 306 6.70 5.42 0.91
C LEU A 306 5.77 5.56 2.11
N ASN A 307 6.32 5.39 3.32
CA ASN A 307 5.67 5.82 4.56
C ASN A 307 6.34 7.10 5.06
N PRO A 308 5.64 8.22 5.17
CA PRO A 308 6.26 9.52 5.45
C PRO A 308 6.54 9.80 6.93
N THR A 309 6.00 9.02 7.86
CA THR A 309 6.14 9.27 9.30
C THR A 309 7.30 8.52 9.94
N ASN A 310 7.85 9.06 11.03
CA ASN A 310 9.01 8.46 11.72
C ASN A 310 8.69 7.28 12.65
N ARG A 311 7.43 7.09 13.05
CA ARG A 311 7.06 6.14 14.10
C ARG A 311 6.15 5.02 13.63
N ASN A 312 5.20 5.33 12.77
CA ASN A 312 4.21 4.39 12.26
C ASN A 312 4.43 4.19 10.77
N ARG A 313 3.98 3.06 10.25
CA ARG A 313 3.94 2.81 8.81
C ARG A 313 2.65 3.36 8.18
N TYR A 314 2.29 4.61 8.52
CA TYR A 314 1.04 5.25 8.15
C TYR A 314 1.24 6.73 7.81
N PRO A 315 0.54 7.24 6.80
CA PRO A 315 -0.13 6.50 5.73
C PRO A 315 0.86 5.84 4.75
N LEU A 316 0.39 5.07 3.77
CA LEU A 316 1.14 4.83 2.55
C LEU A 316 0.90 6.01 1.63
N ALA A 317 1.96 6.71 1.28
CA ALA A 317 1.90 7.94 0.52
C ALA A 317 2.75 7.88 -0.74
N LEU A 318 2.51 8.80 -1.67
CA LEU A 318 3.16 8.91 -2.95
C LEU A 318 3.68 10.33 -3.16
N MET A 319 4.92 10.45 -3.63
CA MET A 319 5.51 11.69 -4.16
C MET A 319 5.67 11.57 -5.67
N ARG A 320 5.55 12.69 -6.40
CA ARG A 320 5.64 12.75 -7.85
C ARG A 320 6.82 13.61 -8.32
N SER A 321 7.41 13.26 -9.45
CA SER A 321 8.48 14.02 -10.10
C SER A 321 8.35 13.95 -11.63
N ALA A 322 8.61 15.05 -12.31
CA ALA A 322 8.69 15.09 -13.78
C ALA A 322 10.07 14.69 -14.31
N ASP A 323 11.13 14.74 -13.47
CA ASP A 323 12.52 14.61 -13.89
C ASP A 323 13.31 13.52 -13.14
N SER A 324 12.66 12.78 -12.24
CA SER A 324 13.27 11.80 -11.32
C SER A 324 14.27 12.37 -10.31
N THR A 325 14.46 13.68 -10.25
CA THR A 325 15.42 14.35 -9.34
C THR A 325 14.72 15.17 -8.26
N THR A 326 13.74 15.97 -8.65
CA THR A 326 12.95 16.80 -7.70
C THR A 326 11.56 16.21 -7.58
N PHE A 327 11.27 15.65 -6.41
CA PHE A 327 9.94 15.16 -6.05
C PHE A 327 9.16 16.24 -5.32
N THR A 328 7.92 16.40 -5.71
CA THR A 328 6.95 17.31 -5.11
C THR A 328 5.74 16.52 -4.66
N ASP A 329 4.77 17.20 -4.10
CA ASP A 329 3.50 16.65 -3.63
C ASP A 329 3.70 15.52 -2.60
N LEU A 330 2.70 15.26 -1.81
CA LEU A 330 2.64 14.10 -0.94
C LEU A 330 1.17 13.72 -0.83
N PHE A 331 0.77 12.66 -1.54
CA PHE A 331 -0.62 12.21 -1.61
C PHE A 331 -0.79 10.87 -0.91
N ALA A 332 -1.94 10.65 -0.29
CA ALA A 332 -2.27 9.35 0.30
C ALA A 332 -2.62 8.32 -0.80
N VAL A 333 -2.03 7.14 -0.69
CA VAL A 333 -2.40 5.94 -1.47
C VAL A 333 -3.28 5.03 -0.62
N HIS A 334 -2.88 4.78 0.64
CA HIS A 334 -3.66 4.01 1.59
C HIS A 334 -3.70 4.78 2.92
N GLY A 335 -4.85 5.38 3.19
CA GLY A 335 -5.09 6.22 4.34
C GLY A 335 -5.88 5.55 5.47
N GLU A 336 -6.25 4.29 5.33
CA GLU A 336 -6.97 3.55 6.36
C GLU A 336 -6.03 2.84 7.32
N LEU A 337 -6.45 2.71 8.57
CA LEU A 337 -5.69 2.04 9.62
C LEU A 337 -6.62 1.11 10.42
N PRO A 338 -6.87 -0.10 9.90
CA PRO A 338 -7.66 -1.09 10.63
C PRO A 338 -6.96 -1.53 11.90
N ASP A 339 -7.72 -2.08 12.84
CA ASP A 339 -7.18 -2.65 14.05
C ASP A 339 -6.23 -3.81 13.75
N GLN A 340 -5.09 -3.84 14.45
CA GLN A 340 -4.25 -5.03 14.50
C GLN A 340 -4.99 -6.12 15.28
N ARG A 341 -5.22 -7.27 14.64
CA ARG A 341 -6.06 -8.36 15.18
C ARG A 341 -5.27 -9.40 15.97
N PHE A 342 -4.01 -9.59 15.64
CA PHE A 342 -3.15 -10.62 16.24
C PHE A 342 -1.89 -10.02 16.82
N GLY A 343 -1.58 -10.33 18.06
CA GLY A 343 -0.33 -9.96 18.69
C GLY A 343 0.87 -10.62 18.00
N GLY A 344 2.05 -10.02 18.11
CA GLY A 344 3.29 -10.57 17.57
C GLY A 344 4.45 -9.60 17.73
N TYR A 345 5.66 -10.16 17.75
CA TYR A 345 6.88 -9.36 17.85
C TYR A 345 7.22 -8.74 16.48
N LEU A 346 7.66 -7.49 16.48
CA LEU A 346 7.98 -6.70 15.30
C LEU A 346 6.80 -6.48 14.33
N LYS A 347 5.56 -6.66 14.76
CA LYS A 347 4.39 -6.23 14.00
C LYS A 347 4.21 -4.72 14.11
N ASN A 348 4.61 -3.99 13.08
CA ASN A 348 4.36 -2.56 12.98
C ASN A 348 2.96 -2.32 12.41
N MET A 349 2.24 -1.33 12.92
CA MET A 349 0.94 -0.92 12.39
C MET A 349 1.08 -0.16 11.07
N GLY A 350 0.07 -0.30 10.21
CA GLY A 350 -0.10 0.42 8.97
C GLY A 350 0.41 -0.30 7.72
N PRO A 351 0.13 0.29 6.54
CA PRO A 351 0.55 -0.23 5.24
C PRO A 351 2.05 -0.05 5.04
N GLN A 352 2.77 -1.13 4.64
CA GLN A 352 4.22 -1.11 4.62
C GLN A 352 4.84 -2.10 3.64
N TYR A 353 6.11 -1.90 3.33
CA TYR A 353 6.92 -2.75 2.44
C TYR A 353 6.33 -2.84 1.03
N VAL A 354 5.96 -1.66 0.52
CA VAL A 354 5.37 -1.52 -0.80
C VAL A 354 6.30 -1.99 -1.91
N ARG A 355 5.73 -2.67 -2.91
CA ARG A 355 6.34 -3.05 -4.17
C ARG A 355 5.35 -2.87 -5.32
N GLY A 356 5.84 -2.51 -6.49
CA GLY A 356 5.16 -2.64 -7.76
C GLY A 356 5.76 -3.77 -8.57
N ILE A 357 5.55 -3.74 -9.88
CA ILE A 357 6.18 -4.67 -10.83
C ILE A 357 7.53 -4.09 -11.24
N ALA A 358 8.61 -4.84 -11.00
CA ALA A 358 9.95 -4.44 -11.45
C ALA A 358 10.01 -4.41 -12.98
N GLU A 359 10.78 -3.48 -13.54
CA GLU A 359 11.04 -3.43 -15.00
C GLU A 359 11.53 -4.79 -15.50
N GLY A 360 10.88 -5.32 -16.55
CA GLY A 360 11.15 -6.65 -17.08
C GLY A 360 10.24 -7.77 -16.55
N ASN A 361 9.49 -7.56 -15.46
CA ASN A 361 8.57 -8.55 -14.89
C ASN A 361 7.12 -8.41 -15.40
N GLY A 362 6.97 -7.96 -16.65
CA GLY A 362 5.69 -7.89 -17.35
C GLY A 362 4.97 -6.56 -17.21
N THR A 363 3.96 -6.37 -18.07
CA THR A 363 3.18 -5.15 -18.16
C THR A 363 1.70 -5.49 -18.15
N PRO A 364 0.92 -5.03 -17.16
CA PRO A 364 -0.52 -5.22 -17.14
C PRO A 364 -1.23 -4.51 -18.30
N PRO A 365 -2.41 -4.97 -18.72
CA PRO A 365 -3.12 -4.40 -19.86
C PRO A 365 -3.58 -2.95 -19.65
N ASP A 366 -3.78 -2.53 -18.41
CA ASP A 366 -4.16 -1.17 -18.02
C ASP A 366 -2.98 -0.26 -17.63
N ALA A 367 -1.74 -0.68 -17.88
CA ALA A 367 -0.53 0.08 -17.53
C ALA A 367 -0.46 1.49 -18.14
N ALA A 368 -1.21 1.75 -19.22
CA ALA A 368 -1.38 3.10 -19.79
C ALA A 368 -2.21 4.03 -18.88
N HIS A 369 -2.99 3.50 -17.95
CA HIS A 369 -3.95 4.26 -17.14
C HIS A 369 -3.77 4.09 -15.63
N ALA A 370 -2.97 3.12 -15.20
CA ALA A 370 -2.69 2.87 -13.80
C ALA A 370 -1.46 2.00 -13.61
N PHE A 371 -0.93 1.97 -12.40
CA PHE A 371 0.08 0.99 -12.00
C PHE A 371 -0.32 0.27 -10.71
N PRO A 372 0.06 -1.01 -10.58
CA PRO A 372 -0.25 -1.81 -9.42
C PRO A 372 0.81 -1.66 -8.33
N LEU A 373 0.37 -1.75 -7.09
CA LEU A 373 1.22 -1.84 -5.90
C LEU A 373 0.74 -2.99 -5.01
N VAL A 374 1.66 -3.62 -4.31
CA VAL A 374 1.36 -4.58 -3.23
C VAL A 374 2.09 -4.20 -1.95
N TYR A 375 1.47 -4.43 -0.82
CA TYR A 375 2.02 -4.12 0.50
C TYR A 375 1.32 -4.96 1.56
N SER A 376 1.89 -5.02 2.76
CA SER A 376 1.20 -5.59 3.92
C SER A 376 0.64 -4.50 4.81
N VAL A 377 -0.50 -4.75 5.45
CA VAL A 377 -1.06 -3.88 6.50
C VAL A 377 -0.96 -4.58 7.84
N ASN A 378 -0.45 -3.88 8.85
CA ASN A 378 -0.21 -4.39 10.20
C ASN A 378 0.70 -5.63 10.27
N LYS A 379 1.36 -6.03 9.15
CA LYS A 379 2.01 -7.33 8.95
C LYS A 379 1.07 -8.52 9.22
N GLU A 380 -0.19 -8.33 8.89
CA GLU A 380 -1.26 -9.34 9.00
C GLU A 380 -1.94 -9.61 7.67
N ASP A 381 -2.14 -8.58 6.88
CA ASP A 381 -2.92 -8.66 5.65
C ASP A 381 -2.08 -8.27 4.45
N ILE A 382 -2.37 -8.90 3.34
CA ILE A 382 -1.77 -8.56 2.04
C ILE A 382 -2.78 -7.76 1.24
N TRP A 383 -2.31 -6.66 0.67
CA TRP A 383 -3.12 -5.70 -0.07
C TRP A 383 -2.55 -5.44 -1.45
N PHE A 384 -3.43 -5.15 -2.37
CA PHE A 384 -3.15 -4.69 -3.72
C PHE A 384 -3.77 -3.30 -3.88
N ALA A 385 -3.03 -2.35 -4.45
CA ALA A 385 -3.57 -1.08 -4.86
C ALA A 385 -3.42 -0.88 -6.36
N ARG A 386 -4.45 -0.34 -6.98
CA ARG A 386 -4.42 0.20 -8.34
C ARG A 386 -4.36 1.72 -8.24
N VAL A 387 -3.25 2.31 -8.68
CA VAL A 387 -3.01 3.77 -8.64
C VAL A 387 -3.18 4.35 -10.04
N PRO A 388 -4.18 5.21 -10.28
CA PRO A 388 -4.42 5.82 -11.59
C PRO A 388 -3.28 6.73 -12.05
N THR A 389 -3.10 6.80 -13.36
CA THR A 389 -2.22 7.76 -14.05
C THR A 389 -3.01 8.49 -15.16
N PRO A 390 -2.77 9.78 -15.37
CA PRO A 390 -1.87 10.66 -14.60
C PRO A 390 -2.29 10.79 -13.13
N ILE A 391 -1.29 10.92 -12.23
CA ILE A 391 -1.54 11.04 -10.80
C ILE A 391 -2.13 12.42 -10.51
N SER A 392 -3.33 12.46 -9.92
CA SER A 392 -4.01 13.68 -9.47
C SER A 392 -4.58 13.49 -8.06
N ALA A 393 -4.65 14.56 -7.29
CA ALA A 393 -5.37 14.62 -6.02
C ALA A 393 -6.56 15.59 -6.06
N THR A 394 -6.90 16.10 -7.24
CA THR A 394 -8.02 17.01 -7.47
C THR A 394 -8.80 16.59 -8.70
N VAL A 395 -10.06 16.98 -8.75
CA VAL A 395 -10.95 16.79 -9.91
C VAL A 395 -11.54 18.13 -10.34
N GLU A 396 -12.01 18.20 -11.56
CA GLU A 396 -12.65 19.40 -12.14
C GLU A 396 -14.12 19.11 -12.44
N GLY A 397 -14.96 20.15 -12.33
CA GLY A 397 -16.38 20.09 -12.69
C GLY A 397 -17.27 19.41 -11.64
N PRO A 398 -18.59 19.48 -11.87
CA PRO A 398 -19.57 18.83 -11.01
C PRO A 398 -19.48 17.30 -11.12
N VAL A 399 -19.96 16.61 -10.09
CA VAL A 399 -20.01 15.14 -10.02
C VAL A 399 -21.43 14.67 -10.22
N GLN A 400 -21.59 13.65 -11.07
CA GLN A 400 -22.84 12.91 -11.23
C GLN A 400 -22.50 11.44 -11.46
N ASP A 401 -22.83 10.59 -10.50
CA ASP A 401 -22.56 9.15 -10.53
C ASP A 401 -23.83 8.35 -10.25
N ASP A 402 -24.28 7.57 -11.21
CA ASP A 402 -25.39 6.61 -11.12
C ASP A 402 -24.91 5.16 -11.25
N PHE A 403 -23.62 4.95 -11.27
CA PHE A 403 -22.90 3.66 -11.36
C PHE A 403 -23.21 2.83 -12.60
N SER A 404 -24.09 3.27 -13.50
CA SER A 404 -24.52 2.53 -14.69
C SER A 404 -23.39 2.23 -15.69
N ALA A 405 -22.34 3.07 -15.70
CA ALA A 405 -21.17 2.91 -16.56
C ALA A 405 -20.16 1.87 -16.04
N THR A 406 -20.33 1.40 -14.80
CA THR A 406 -19.41 0.42 -14.17
C THR A 406 -20.01 -0.99 -14.27
N ALA A 407 -19.23 -1.95 -14.73
CA ALA A 407 -19.66 -3.34 -14.77
C ALA A 407 -19.97 -3.87 -13.36
N LEU A 408 -20.91 -4.80 -13.27
CA LEU A 408 -21.22 -5.46 -11.99
C LEU A 408 -19.98 -6.18 -11.45
N ASP A 409 -19.87 -6.23 -10.12
CA ASP A 409 -18.73 -6.78 -9.38
C ASP A 409 -17.39 -6.02 -9.59
N HIS A 410 -17.42 -4.89 -10.29
CA HIS A 410 -16.27 -4.00 -10.48
C HIS A 410 -16.35 -2.76 -9.59
N LEU A 411 -15.29 -1.95 -9.63
CA LEU A 411 -15.14 -0.72 -8.84
C LEU A 411 -15.27 0.51 -9.73
N PRO A 412 -16.00 1.56 -9.29
CA PRO A 412 -16.13 2.78 -10.07
C PRO A 412 -14.80 3.55 -10.10
N ALA A 413 -14.30 3.84 -11.31
CA ALA A 413 -12.93 4.35 -11.53
C ALA A 413 -12.64 5.70 -10.84
N ALA A 414 -13.66 6.58 -10.70
CA ALA A 414 -13.49 7.91 -10.12
C ALA A 414 -13.60 7.94 -8.58
N TRP A 415 -13.82 6.79 -7.95
CA TRP A 415 -13.95 6.65 -6.51
C TRP A 415 -12.69 6.09 -5.87
N ASN A 416 -12.32 6.62 -4.72
CA ASN A 416 -11.30 6.01 -3.88
C ASN A 416 -11.96 4.89 -3.07
N ILE A 417 -11.46 3.67 -3.23
CA ILE A 417 -12.07 2.48 -2.66
C ILE A 417 -11.12 1.81 -1.66
N TYR A 418 -11.67 1.46 -0.51
CA TYR A 418 -11.06 0.60 0.48
C TYR A 418 -11.96 -0.63 0.67
N SER A 419 -11.47 -1.80 0.23
CA SER A 419 -12.28 -3.02 0.07
C SER A 419 -11.61 -4.23 0.70
N PRO A 420 -11.80 -4.45 2.03
CA PRO A 420 -11.38 -5.68 2.71
C PRO A 420 -12.11 -6.92 2.18
N VAL A 421 -11.53 -8.11 2.36
CA VAL A 421 -12.13 -9.39 1.95
C VAL A 421 -13.50 -9.63 2.63
N TRP A 422 -13.64 -9.22 3.89
CA TRP A 422 -14.89 -9.36 4.63
C TRP A 422 -15.75 -8.08 4.66
N ALA A 423 -15.24 -7.01 4.05
CA ALA A 423 -15.98 -5.77 3.89
C ALA A 423 -15.81 -5.22 2.45
N PRO A 424 -16.28 -5.95 1.41
CA PRO A 424 -16.06 -5.56 0.03
C PRO A 424 -16.95 -4.40 -0.40
N VAL A 425 -16.38 -3.55 -1.27
CA VAL A 425 -17.11 -2.55 -2.06
C VAL A 425 -17.21 -3.04 -3.50
N ARG A 426 -18.38 -2.99 -4.11
CA ARG A 426 -18.62 -3.38 -5.52
C ARG A 426 -19.82 -2.63 -6.09
N VAL A 427 -19.86 -2.48 -7.41
CA VAL A 427 -21.11 -2.15 -8.10
C VAL A 427 -21.97 -3.41 -8.19
N ALA A 428 -23.22 -3.29 -7.75
CA ALA A 428 -24.18 -4.39 -7.69
C ALA A 428 -25.50 -4.01 -8.35
N ARG A 429 -26.42 -4.96 -8.49
CA ARG A 429 -27.80 -4.68 -8.93
C ARG A 429 -28.60 -4.14 -7.74
N ASP A 430 -29.46 -3.15 -8.02
CA ASP A 430 -30.48 -2.72 -7.05
C ASP A 430 -31.49 -3.87 -6.84
N PRO A 431 -31.68 -4.36 -5.62
CA PRO A 431 -32.67 -5.41 -5.34
C PRO A 431 -34.11 -5.01 -5.66
N ALA A 432 -34.42 -3.71 -5.72
CA ALA A 432 -35.74 -3.20 -6.07
C ALA A 432 -35.92 -3.00 -7.57
N ASP A 433 -34.83 -2.79 -8.33
CA ASP A 433 -34.84 -2.59 -9.78
C ASP A 433 -33.62 -3.28 -10.42
N ALA A 434 -33.85 -4.45 -11.01
CA ALA A 434 -32.80 -5.24 -11.65
C ALA A 434 -32.14 -4.54 -12.87
N THR A 435 -32.64 -3.43 -13.35
CA THR A 435 -32.03 -2.63 -14.43
C THR A 435 -31.08 -1.57 -13.90
N ASN A 436 -31.21 -1.19 -12.63
CA ASN A 436 -30.38 -0.19 -11.96
C ASN A 436 -29.09 -0.81 -11.39
N ALA A 437 -27.98 -0.07 -11.47
CA ALA A 437 -26.70 -0.40 -10.85
C ALA A 437 -26.43 0.54 -9.69
N VAL A 438 -25.96 0.01 -8.58
CA VAL A 438 -25.73 0.77 -7.34
C VAL A 438 -24.37 0.43 -6.75
N LEU A 439 -23.80 1.31 -5.94
CA LEU A 439 -22.61 1.01 -5.16
C LEU A 439 -23.01 0.28 -3.88
N SER A 440 -22.55 -0.96 -3.72
CA SER A 440 -22.75 -1.77 -2.53
C SER A 440 -21.51 -1.72 -1.63
N LEU A 441 -21.71 -1.37 -0.37
CA LEU A 441 -20.77 -1.51 0.73
C LEU A 441 -21.27 -2.62 1.65
N ARG A 442 -20.57 -3.75 1.65
CA ARG A 442 -20.87 -4.88 2.55
C ARG A 442 -19.87 -4.90 3.68
N ASP A 443 -20.29 -5.39 4.86
CA ASP A 443 -19.41 -5.51 6.01
C ASP A 443 -19.81 -6.72 6.86
N GLU A 444 -18.88 -7.63 7.02
CA GLU A 444 -18.92 -8.78 7.93
C GLU A 444 -17.63 -8.83 8.77
N ASP A 445 -16.79 -7.76 8.75
CA ASP A 445 -15.53 -7.75 9.47
C ASP A 445 -15.68 -7.11 10.85
N PRO A 446 -15.40 -7.83 11.95
CA PRO A 446 -15.53 -7.27 13.29
C PRO A 446 -14.51 -6.17 13.62
N TYR A 447 -13.44 -6.02 12.80
CA TYR A 447 -12.32 -5.11 13.10
C TYR A 447 -11.86 -4.25 11.92
N ASP A 448 -12.51 -4.38 10.78
CA ASP A 448 -12.27 -3.57 9.58
C ASP A 448 -13.60 -3.02 9.05
N TYR A 449 -13.63 -2.38 7.89
CA TYR A 449 -14.83 -1.77 7.31
C TYR A 449 -14.65 -1.51 5.80
N ALA A 450 -15.74 -1.39 5.06
CA ALA A 450 -15.77 -0.90 3.70
C ALA A 450 -15.75 0.65 3.67
N ARG A 451 -15.04 1.25 2.72
CA ARG A 451 -15.10 2.71 2.49
C ARG A 451 -15.06 3.05 1.01
N ALA A 452 -15.91 4.00 0.62
CA ALA A 452 -15.92 4.60 -0.71
C ALA A 452 -15.91 6.12 -0.58
N VAL A 453 -14.96 6.79 -1.27
CA VAL A 453 -14.81 8.25 -1.21
C VAL A 453 -14.87 8.84 -2.60
N ARG A 454 -15.75 9.82 -2.79
CA ARG A 454 -15.82 10.62 -3.99
C ARG A 454 -15.14 11.96 -3.77
N VAL A 455 -14.03 12.19 -4.49
CA VAL A 455 -13.37 13.51 -4.52
C VAL A 455 -14.13 14.41 -5.47
N PHE A 456 -14.31 15.67 -5.10
CA PHE A 456 -14.93 16.71 -5.90
C PHE A 456 -14.14 18.03 -5.81
N PRO A 457 -14.41 19.04 -6.66
CA PRO A 457 -13.66 20.29 -6.62
C PRO A 457 -13.75 20.95 -5.24
N ALA A 458 -12.59 21.35 -4.67
CA ALA A 458 -12.55 22.05 -3.40
C ALA A 458 -13.39 23.34 -3.46
N THR A 459 -14.34 23.50 -2.55
CA THR A 459 -15.31 24.60 -2.58
C THR A 459 -15.69 25.06 -1.18
N HIS A 460 -16.03 26.35 -1.03
CA HIS A 460 -16.61 26.91 0.19
C HIS A 460 -18.07 26.48 0.37
N GLY A 461 -18.83 26.41 -0.73
CA GLY A 461 -20.23 26.02 -0.72
C GLY A 461 -20.53 24.89 -1.68
N VAL A 462 -21.43 23.99 -1.28
CA VAL A 462 -21.76 22.81 -2.08
C VAL A 462 -23.19 22.37 -1.82
N LYS A 463 -23.86 21.91 -2.88
CA LYS A 463 -25.08 21.11 -2.78
C LYS A 463 -24.78 19.68 -3.21
N ILE A 464 -25.11 18.72 -2.33
CA ILE A 464 -24.90 17.29 -2.53
C ILE A 464 -26.22 16.57 -2.37
N SER A 465 -26.55 15.69 -3.30
CA SER A 465 -27.68 14.76 -3.17
C SER A 465 -27.24 13.34 -3.47
N PHE A 466 -27.81 12.38 -2.80
CA PHE A 466 -27.60 10.94 -3.00
C PHE A 466 -28.75 10.15 -2.36
N ARG A 467 -28.84 8.87 -2.74
CA ARG A 467 -29.77 7.94 -2.09
C ARG A 467 -28.98 6.88 -1.33
N VAL A 468 -29.51 6.47 -0.19
CA VAL A 468 -28.99 5.37 0.64
C VAL A 468 -30.09 4.38 0.94
N ARG A 469 -29.78 3.09 0.87
CA ARG A 469 -30.64 2.01 1.29
C ARG A 469 -29.85 1.03 2.16
N ALA A 470 -30.30 0.80 3.38
CA ALA A 470 -29.81 -0.26 4.24
C ALA A 470 -30.65 -1.53 4.00
N GLU A 471 -30.01 -2.67 3.78
CA GLU A 471 -30.73 -3.93 3.54
C GLU A 471 -31.23 -4.58 4.83
N GLN A 472 -30.73 -4.16 5.99
CA GLN A 472 -31.01 -4.74 7.30
C GLN A 472 -31.01 -3.68 8.42
N LEU A 473 -31.49 -4.06 9.58
CA LEU A 473 -31.06 -3.47 10.85
C LEU A 473 -29.77 -4.16 11.30
N GLY A 474 -28.96 -3.47 12.05
CA GLY A 474 -27.61 -3.91 12.38
C GLY A 474 -26.56 -3.33 11.43
N GLY A 475 -25.37 -3.17 11.93
CA GLY A 475 -24.30 -2.46 11.25
C GLY A 475 -24.46 -0.93 11.29
N ARG A 476 -23.40 -0.23 10.91
CA ARG A 476 -23.34 1.23 10.91
C ARG A 476 -22.85 1.73 9.57
N LEU A 477 -23.52 2.73 9.01
CA LEU A 477 -22.97 3.52 7.88
C LEU A 477 -22.70 4.94 8.38
N GLU A 478 -21.50 5.43 8.20
CA GLU A 478 -21.13 6.82 8.43
C GLU A 478 -20.93 7.55 7.10
N ILE A 479 -21.60 8.68 6.93
CA ILE A 479 -21.57 9.56 5.78
C ILE A 479 -20.86 10.84 6.23
N GLU A 480 -19.79 11.21 5.52
CA GLU A 480 -18.92 12.28 5.96
C GLU A 480 -18.56 13.21 4.80
N LEU A 481 -18.52 14.53 5.06
CA LEU A 481 -17.80 15.46 4.23
C LEU A 481 -16.42 15.73 4.84
N LEU A 482 -15.40 15.84 3.99
CA LEU A 482 -14.04 16.08 4.46
C LEU A 482 -13.42 17.25 3.68
N ASP A 483 -12.51 17.94 4.36
CA ASP A 483 -11.61 18.93 3.76
C ASP A 483 -10.35 18.26 3.17
N ALA A 484 -9.42 19.10 2.67
CA ALA A 484 -8.14 18.65 2.13
C ALA A 484 -7.25 17.94 3.16
N THR A 485 -7.43 18.25 4.44
CA THR A 485 -6.59 17.74 5.54
C THR A 485 -7.22 16.56 6.29
N GLY A 486 -8.38 16.08 5.84
CA GLY A 486 -9.10 14.97 6.47
C GLY A 486 -9.92 15.36 7.70
N LEU A 487 -10.13 16.65 7.96
CA LEU A 487 -11.12 17.12 8.92
C LEU A 487 -12.53 16.84 8.41
N ARG A 488 -13.46 16.55 9.31
CA ARG A 488 -14.80 16.03 8.99
C ARG A 488 -15.91 16.95 9.51
N PRO A 489 -16.13 18.12 8.86
CA PRO A 489 -17.10 19.11 9.33
C PRO A 489 -18.54 18.58 9.43
N VAL A 490 -18.93 17.66 8.54
CA VAL A 490 -20.28 17.09 8.49
C VAL A 490 -20.20 15.58 8.64
N ARG A 491 -20.99 15.04 9.57
CA ARG A 491 -21.09 13.61 9.84
C ARG A 491 -22.53 13.22 10.07
N ILE A 492 -22.98 12.18 9.38
CA ILE A 492 -24.29 11.55 9.54
C ILE A 492 -24.04 10.05 9.74
N ALA A 493 -24.82 9.41 10.61
CA ALA A 493 -24.71 7.98 10.85
C ALA A 493 -26.08 7.30 10.79
N LEU A 494 -26.16 6.20 10.04
CA LEU A 494 -27.22 5.21 10.15
C LEU A 494 -26.75 4.17 11.17
N GLU A 495 -27.49 4.01 12.27
CA GLU A 495 -27.11 3.14 13.39
C GLU A 495 -27.81 1.78 13.33
N GLU A 496 -27.28 0.83 14.08
CA GLU A 496 -27.74 -0.56 14.15
C GLU A 496 -29.22 -0.71 14.56
N ASP A 497 -29.74 0.27 15.30
CA ASP A 497 -31.13 0.27 15.82
C ASP A 497 -32.17 0.90 14.87
N GLY A 498 -31.72 1.30 13.65
CA GLY A 498 -32.60 1.95 12.67
C GLY A 498 -32.71 3.46 12.81
N ARG A 499 -31.95 4.08 13.69
CA ARG A 499 -31.90 5.54 13.84
C ARG A 499 -30.93 6.18 12.89
N ILE A 500 -31.23 7.42 12.52
CA ILE A 500 -30.31 8.31 11.80
C ILE A 500 -29.89 9.41 12.77
N TRP A 501 -28.60 9.64 12.85
CA TRP A 501 -28.01 10.68 13.66
C TRP A 501 -27.24 11.66 12.79
N ALA A 502 -27.34 12.95 13.09
CA ALA A 502 -26.49 14.00 12.49
C ALA A 502 -25.65 14.65 13.58
N CYS A 503 -24.37 14.84 13.33
CA CYS A 503 -23.47 15.46 14.27
C CYS A 503 -23.62 16.99 14.22
N HIS A 504 -23.81 17.61 15.37
CA HIS A 504 -23.91 19.04 15.56
C HIS A 504 -22.84 19.45 16.56
N GLU A 505 -21.81 20.16 16.08
CA GLU A 505 -20.57 20.33 16.84
C GLU A 505 -19.98 18.93 17.19
N ALA A 506 -19.84 18.62 18.46
CA ALA A 506 -19.36 17.33 18.95
C ALA A 506 -20.47 16.39 19.45
N GLN A 507 -21.75 16.74 19.23
CA GLN A 507 -22.90 15.99 19.75
C GLN A 507 -23.73 15.36 18.63
N TRP A 508 -24.09 14.11 18.80
CA TRP A 508 -25.02 13.42 17.91
C TRP A 508 -26.47 13.81 18.27
N MET A 509 -27.21 14.29 17.29
CA MET A 509 -28.61 14.65 17.38
C MET A 509 -29.46 13.68 16.58
N ASP A 510 -30.63 13.31 17.12
CA ASP A 510 -31.60 12.46 16.42
C ASP A 510 -32.08 13.17 15.13
N ALA A 511 -31.87 12.51 14.01
CA ALA A 511 -32.26 12.97 12.68
C ALA A 511 -33.32 12.05 12.04
N GLY A 512 -33.98 11.20 12.82
CA GLY A 512 -35.07 10.32 12.38
C GLY A 512 -34.68 8.85 12.33
N THR A 513 -35.35 8.12 11.47
CA THR A 513 -35.20 6.67 11.36
C THR A 513 -35.15 6.26 9.89
N TYR A 514 -34.49 5.13 9.61
CA TYR A 514 -34.52 4.46 8.31
C TYR A 514 -35.28 3.13 8.42
N THR A 515 -35.82 2.70 7.29
CA THR A 515 -36.48 1.40 7.18
C THR A 515 -35.65 0.49 6.28
N PRO A 516 -35.26 -0.72 6.71
CA PRO A 516 -34.55 -1.67 5.86
C PRO A 516 -35.30 -1.94 4.55
N GLY A 517 -34.53 -2.03 3.47
CA GLY A 517 -35.05 -2.27 2.12
C GLY A 517 -35.72 -1.06 1.46
N GLN A 518 -35.72 0.12 2.10
CA GLN A 518 -36.23 1.37 1.51
C GLN A 518 -35.09 2.33 1.18
N TRP A 519 -35.23 3.02 0.03
CA TRP A 519 -34.37 4.11 -0.36
C TRP A 519 -34.74 5.38 0.39
N HIS A 520 -33.74 6.04 0.99
CA HIS A 520 -33.84 7.35 1.60
C HIS A 520 -33.01 8.35 0.82
N ALA A 521 -33.60 9.48 0.46
CA ALA A 521 -32.93 10.57 -0.25
C ALA A 521 -32.31 11.55 0.74
N PHE A 522 -31.02 11.82 0.58
CA PHE A 522 -30.28 12.79 1.38
C PHE A 522 -29.92 13.99 0.53
N GLU A 523 -30.10 15.19 1.09
CA GLU A 523 -29.57 16.43 0.52
C GLU A 523 -28.77 17.15 1.63
N LEU A 524 -27.56 17.56 1.27
CA LEU A 524 -26.64 18.32 2.11
C LEU A 524 -26.35 19.64 1.42
N GLU A 525 -26.45 20.77 2.15
CA GLU A 525 -26.13 22.08 1.60
C GLU A 525 -25.27 22.88 2.57
N ILE A 526 -24.09 23.25 2.09
CA ILE A 526 -23.21 24.22 2.72
C ILE A 526 -23.32 25.49 1.86
N PRO A 527 -23.74 26.66 2.41
CA PRO A 527 -23.86 27.89 1.63
C PRO A 527 -22.49 28.38 1.13
N ALA A 528 -22.47 29.05 -0.01
CA ALA A 528 -21.26 29.57 -0.64
C ALA A 528 -20.71 30.82 0.07
N ASN A 529 -20.53 30.71 1.36
CA ASN A 529 -19.98 31.74 2.22
C ASN A 529 -18.69 31.23 2.87
N PRO A 530 -17.54 31.92 2.76
CA PRO A 530 -16.28 31.53 3.41
C PRO A 530 -16.39 31.38 4.93
N ASP A 531 -17.34 32.09 5.56
CA ASP A 531 -17.59 32.03 7.00
C ASP A 531 -18.70 31.00 7.36
N ALA A 532 -19.11 30.15 6.41
CA ALA A 532 -20.08 29.12 6.70
C ALA A 532 -19.55 28.13 7.74
N ASP A 533 -20.33 27.93 8.79
CA ASP A 533 -20.03 27.07 9.94
C ASP A 533 -21.04 25.93 10.11
N ARG A 534 -21.95 25.75 9.14
CA ARG A 534 -23.07 24.83 9.25
C ARG A 534 -23.49 24.22 7.91
N CYS A 535 -24.14 23.05 8.00
CA CYS A 535 -24.70 22.33 6.88
C CYS A 535 -26.21 22.12 7.10
N ALA A 536 -27.02 22.47 6.10
CA ALA A 536 -28.42 22.03 6.07
C ALA A 536 -28.48 20.55 5.65
N VAL A 537 -29.29 19.78 6.37
CA VAL A 537 -29.51 18.35 6.11
C VAL A 537 -30.99 18.16 5.83
N LEU A 538 -31.33 17.56 4.69
CA LEU A 538 -32.68 17.10 4.37
C LEU A 538 -32.64 15.58 4.20
N ILE A 539 -33.63 14.91 4.75
CA ILE A 539 -33.87 13.47 4.56
C ILE A 539 -35.30 13.33 4.04
N ASP A 540 -35.46 12.70 2.88
CA ASP A 540 -36.75 12.57 2.19
C ASP A 540 -37.49 13.92 2.03
N GLY A 541 -36.73 14.96 1.73
CA GLY A 541 -37.22 16.32 1.51
C GLY A 541 -37.63 17.08 2.79
N THR A 542 -37.39 16.52 3.97
CA THR A 542 -37.71 17.11 5.25
C THR A 542 -36.47 17.42 6.06
N SER A 543 -36.41 18.62 6.68
CA SER A 543 -35.35 18.93 7.63
C SER A 543 -35.57 18.19 8.95
N PRO A 544 -34.72 17.23 9.31
CA PRO A 544 -34.90 16.47 10.55
C PRO A 544 -34.45 17.26 11.79
N LEU A 545 -33.63 18.29 11.60
CA LEU A 545 -33.12 19.13 12.67
C LEU A 545 -33.86 20.46 12.72
N PRO A 546 -34.07 21.05 13.90
CA PRO A 546 -34.74 22.34 14.04
C PRO A 546 -33.96 23.51 13.43
N ARG A 547 -32.69 23.32 13.14
CA ARG A 547 -31.78 24.27 12.49
C ARG A 547 -30.64 23.50 11.81
N PRO A 548 -29.91 24.11 10.84
CA PRO A 548 -28.73 23.49 10.23
C PRO A 548 -27.70 23.03 11.28
N ALA A 549 -27.05 21.90 11.01
CA ALA A 549 -26.03 21.34 11.90
C ALA A 549 -24.74 22.17 11.83
N TYR A 550 -24.21 22.60 12.99
CA TYR A 550 -22.90 23.23 13.06
C TYR A 550 -21.80 22.20 12.77
N PHE A 551 -20.73 22.66 12.14
CA PHE A 551 -19.57 21.82 11.81
C PHE A 551 -18.94 21.25 13.08
N THR A 552 -18.45 20.00 12.94
CA THR A 552 -17.67 19.34 14.01
C THR A 552 -16.22 19.82 14.04
N ASP A 553 -15.70 20.20 12.89
CA ASP A 553 -14.35 20.71 12.69
C ASP A 553 -14.40 22.03 11.92
N PRO A 554 -13.61 23.03 12.30
CA PRO A 554 -13.51 24.28 11.53
C PRO A 554 -12.75 24.02 10.23
N ILE A 555 -13.35 24.38 9.12
CA ILE A 555 -12.79 24.21 7.78
C ILE A 555 -12.98 25.47 6.94
N THR A 556 -12.25 25.56 5.83
CA THR A 556 -12.44 26.61 4.82
C THR A 556 -13.17 26.07 3.60
N THR A 557 -12.81 24.86 3.16
CA THR A 557 -13.40 24.20 1.98
C THR A 557 -13.70 22.75 2.28
N VAL A 558 -14.62 22.16 1.50
CA VAL A 558 -14.85 20.72 1.43
C VAL A 558 -14.49 20.20 0.05
N GLU A 559 -14.03 18.96 -0.05
CA GLU A 559 -13.63 18.35 -1.33
C GLU A 559 -13.87 16.83 -1.41
N ARG A 560 -14.40 16.20 -0.36
CA ARG A 560 -14.62 14.74 -0.34
C ARG A 560 -15.97 14.39 0.29
N LEU A 561 -16.69 13.45 -0.34
CA LEU A 561 -17.85 12.75 0.22
C LEU A 561 -17.43 11.30 0.50
N SER A 562 -17.60 10.85 1.72
CA SER A 562 -17.20 9.50 2.19
C SER A 562 -18.38 8.72 2.69
N PHE A 563 -18.52 7.48 2.25
CA PHE A 563 -19.39 6.45 2.81
C PHE A 563 -18.53 5.37 3.43
N ARG A 564 -18.75 5.04 4.70
CA ARG A 564 -17.96 4.05 5.42
C ARG A 564 -18.84 3.21 6.35
N THR A 565 -18.69 1.91 6.27
CA THR A 565 -19.27 1.02 7.28
C THR A 565 -18.42 1.09 8.56
N GLY A 566 -19.06 1.02 9.72
CA GLY A 566 -18.37 1.14 10.99
C GLY A 566 -17.79 2.52 11.31
N MET A 567 -17.08 2.64 12.41
CA MET A 567 -16.51 3.90 12.89
C MET A 567 -15.10 4.16 12.30
N TYR A 568 -14.78 5.43 12.05
CA TYR A 568 -13.43 5.82 11.73
C TYR A 568 -12.46 5.49 12.89
N ARG A 569 -11.26 4.99 12.53
CA ARG A 569 -10.22 4.64 13.48
C ARG A 569 -8.98 5.47 13.21
N GLU A 570 -8.51 6.17 14.23
CA GLU A 570 -7.30 6.98 14.16
C GLU A 570 -6.03 6.19 14.47
N ARG A 571 -6.17 5.07 15.18
CA ARG A 571 -5.06 4.22 15.62
C ARG A 571 -5.49 2.77 15.67
N GLY A 572 -4.73 1.92 15.02
CA GLY A 572 -4.85 0.48 15.18
C GLY A 572 -4.42 0.05 16.60
N TYR A 573 -5.01 -1.03 17.08
CA TYR A 573 -4.64 -1.64 18.36
C TYR A 573 -3.45 -2.59 18.16
N GLY A 574 -2.42 -2.49 19.01
CA GLY A 574 -1.23 -3.33 18.93
C GLY A 574 -1.06 -4.27 20.12
N GLY A 575 -0.40 -5.40 19.88
CA GLY A 575 0.22 -6.22 20.92
C GLY A 575 -0.61 -7.36 21.49
N ARG A 576 -1.92 -7.50 21.21
CA ARG A 576 -2.75 -8.61 21.72
C ARG A 576 -3.67 -9.16 20.64
N ASP A 577 -4.04 -10.43 20.81
CA ASP A 577 -5.07 -11.04 19.97
C ASP A 577 -6.44 -10.45 20.31
N ARG A 578 -7.20 -10.12 19.26
CA ARG A 578 -8.58 -9.63 19.40
C ARG A 578 -9.55 -10.79 19.49
N PRO A 579 -10.54 -10.75 20.40
CA PRO A 579 -11.59 -11.74 20.46
C PRO A 579 -12.39 -11.80 19.15
N GLY A 580 -12.71 -12.99 18.65
CA GLY A 580 -13.53 -13.16 17.47
C GLY A 580 -12.91 -12.67 16.15
N ALA A 581 -11.59 -12.40 16.10
CA ALA A 581 -10.91 -11.91 14.91
C ALA A 581 -10.99 -12.85 13.69
N ASP A 582 -11.23 -14.14 13.94
CA ASP A 582 -11.36 -15.17 12.92
C ASP A 582 -12.83 -15.49 12.57
N THR A 583 -13.80 -14.77 13.13
CA THR A 583 -15.23 -15.02 12.95
C THR A 583 -15.89 -13.81 12.30
N ARG A 584 -16.65 -14.04 11.24
CA ARG A 584 -17.41 -12.97 10.59
C ARG A 584 -18.49 -12.42 11.52
N ALA A 585 -18.63 -11.10 11.51
CA ALA A 585 -19.79 -10.42 12.09
C ALA A 585 -21.06 -10.67 11.25
N PRO A 586 -22.25 -10.43 11.77
CA PRO A 586 -23.47 -10.39 10.96
C PRO A 586 -23.31 -9.42 9.79
N LEU A 587 -23.83 -9.81 8.62
CA LEU A 587 -23.73 -8.99 7.41
C LEU A 587 -24.49 -7.67 7.62
N ALA A 588 -23.80 -6.58 7.33
CA ALA A 588 -24.37 -5.26 7.07
C ALA A 588 -24.12 -4.90 5.59
N GLU A 589 -25.18 -4.44 4.90
CA GLU A 589 -25.08 -4.02 3.50
C GLU A 589 -25.82 -2.70 3.29
N PHE A 590 -25.11 -1.75 2.71
CA PHE A 590 -25.62 -0.44 2.38
C PHE A 590 -25.41 -0.17 0.89
N LEU A 591 -26.48 0.26 0.24
CA LEU A 591 -26.50 0.60 -1.18
C LEU A 591 -26.53 2.12 -1.32
N ILE A 592 -25.72 2.66 -2.24
CA ILE A 592 -25.60 4.08 -2.54
C ILE A 592 -25.91 4.29 -4.01
N ASP A 593 -26.63 5.36 -4.33
CA ASP A 593 -27.01 5.68 -5.71
C ASP A 593 -27.27 7.18 -5.90
N ASP A 594 -27.38 7.60 -7.18
CA ASP A 594 -27.74 8.96 -7.61
C ASP A 594 -26.90 10.06 -6.93
N VAL A 595 -25.58 9.89 -6.88
CA VAL A 595 -24.69 10.85 -6.23
C VAL A 595 -24.48 12.05 -7.16
N ILE A 596 -24.98 13.22 -6.75
CA ILE A 596 -24.81 14.49 -7.45
C ILE A 596 -24.15 15.49 -6.51
N ILE A 597 -23.03 16.09 -6.96
CA ILE A 597 -22.30 17.10 -6.18
C ILE A 597 -22.11 18.33 -7.06
N THR A 598 -22.66 19.45 -6.63
CA THR A 598 -22.61 20.72 -7.34
C THR A 598 -21.95 21.79 -6.46
N PRO A 599 -20.72 22.21 -6.78
CA PRO A 599 -20.12 23.39 -6.14
C PRO A 599 -21.01 24.63 -6.38
N LEU A 600 -21.21 25.42 -5.34
CA LEU A 600 -21.96 26.67 -5.42
C LEU A 600 -21.00 27.83 -5.73
N ALA A 601 -21.40 28.72 -6.65
CA ALA A 601 -20.65 29.95 -6.91
C ALA A 601 -20.73 30.88 -5.68
N GLN A 602 -19.65 31.57 -5.37
CA GLN A 602 -19.69 32.67 -4.40
C GLN A 602 -20.59 33.77 -4.95
N GLU A 603 -21.54 34.24 -4.14
CA GLU A 603 -22.35 35.40 -4.47
C GLU A 603 -21.56 36.71 -4.42
#